data_503c20925ff162485cf7522984369f47
#
_entry.id   503c20925ff162485cf7522984369f47
#
_cell.length_a   1.000
_cell.length_b   1.000
_cell.length_c   1.000
_cell.angle_alpha   90.00
_cell.angle_beta   90.00
_cell.angle_gamma   90.00
#
_symmetry.space_group_name_H-M   'P 1'
#
loop_
_entity.id
_entity.type
_entity.pdbx_description
1 polymer ?
#
loop_
_entity_poly.entity_id
_entity_poly.type
_entity_poly.pdbx_seq_one_letter_code
_entity_poly.pdbx_strand_id
1 'polypeptide(L)'
;MSNQQNDFTKWYIDTIQKADLMDYTPVRGCIAFKPDGYEIWEHIQDEMNRRFKETGHRNAYFPMLIPESFFEKEKDHIEGFSPELPWVTEAAGEKLEERLALRPTSETMIGHLYADWIKSYRDLPVLINQWANVFRWEKKTLPFIRTSEFLWQEGHTAHVDEEEARHETMQMLDIYKEVVEDLLAIPVYDGQKTPSERFAGAVDTFSIEAMMKDGKAVQAGTSHYLGTKFAEAFDIKYLTKENKHQFVHTTSWGTSTRLIGSVIMVHGDEQGLVLPPRVAPTQVVLIPVGPWKKNPAIMEKLDEIYAELKSKGIRVRLDDSDQSPGFKFNEYELKGVPVRLELGPRDLDNNQALMKARDGGEKVAVELNEAVASIEQELQTMQKRLLENARTFRDENSHTNIDTLDELKKHIEDSATNEVTPGWILAGWCGDDACEEHVKDETKFTTRNIPFNPPTEKSTCINCGNKSKHTVWFARAY
;
A
#
# COMPACT_ATOMS: atom_id res chain seq x y z
N MET A 1 -11.73 -20.08 -10.45
CA MET A 1 -11.50 -18.63 -10.51
C MET A 1 -11.57 -18.17 -11.94
N SER A 2 -11.86 -16.88 -12.20
CA SER A 2 -11.66 -16.29 -13.52
C SER A 2 -10.16 -16.33 -13.85
N ASN A 3 -9.84 -16.50 -15.13
CA ASN A 3 -8.45 -16.51 -15.58
C ASN A 3 -7.83 -15.11 -15.36
N GLN A 4 -6.74 -15.04 -14.64
CA GLN A 4 -6.01 -13.80 -14.32
C GLN A 4 -5.59 -13.04 -15.59
N GLN A 5 -5.21 -13.75 -16.63
CA GLN A 5 -4.79 -13.15 -17.91
C GLN A 5 -5.96 -12.55 -18.72
N ASN A 6 -7.15 -13.16 -18.67
CA ASN A 6 -8.28 -12.72 -19.49
C ASN A 6 -9.10 -11.57 -18.87
N ASP A 7 -9.23 -11.52 -17.54
CA ASP A 7 -9.92 -10.46 -16.81
C ASP A 7 -9.33 -10.31 -15.41
N PHE A 8 -8.27 -9.51 -15.33
CA PHE A 8 -7.51 -9.28 -14.10
C PHE A 8 -8.38 -8.70 -12.97
N THR A 9 -9.28 -7.75 -13.32
CA THR A 9 -10.16 -7.13 -12.32
C THR A 9 -11.14 -8.13 -11.73
N LYS A 10 -11.73 -8.98 -12.57
CA LYS A 10 -12.64 -10.02 -12.10
C LYS A 10 -11.91 -11.09 -11.28
N TRP A 11 -10.73 -11.51 -11.73
CA TRP A 11 -9.88 -12.42 -10.96
C TRP A 11 -9.58 -11.85 -9.56
N TYR A 12 -9.22 -10.57 -9.48
CA TYR A 12 -8.93 -9.88 -8.23
C TYR A 12 -10.14 -9.89 -7.28
N ILE A 13 -11.32 -9.51 -7.77
CA ILE A 13 -12.55 -9.50 -6.98
C ILE A 13 -12.92 -10.91 -6.52
N ASP A 14 -12.90 -11.89 -7.42
CA ASP A 14 -13.17 -13.29 -7.10
C ASP A 14 -12.20 -13.83 -6.01
N THR A 15 -10.93 -13.46 -6.10
CA THR A 15 -9.89 -13.89 -5.16
C THR A 15 -10.13 -13.34 -3.76
N ILE A 16 -10.36 -12.04 -3.61
CA ILE A 16 -10.57 -11.43 -2.29
C ILE A 16 -11.85 -11.91 -1.61
N GLN A 17 -12.91 -12.18 -2.37
CA GLN A 17 -14.16 -12.71 -1.84
C GLN A 17 -14.01 -14.18 -1.40
N LYS A 18 -13.41 -15.02 -2.24
CA LYS A 18 -13.21 -16.44 -1.94
C LYS A 18 -12.20 -16.66 -0.82
N ALA A 19 -11.18 -15.82 -0.73
CA ALA A 19 -10.22 -15.85 0.38
C ALA A 19 -10.78 -15.26 1.69
N ASP A 20 -12.01 -14.76 1.65
CA ASP A 20 -12.75 -14.27 2.82
C ASP A 20 -12.13 -13.03 3.50
N LEU A 21 -11.57 -12.11 2.68
CA LEU A 21 -10.90 -10.90 3.19
C LEU A 21 -11.85 -9.74 3.47
N MET A 22 -12.98 -9.67 2.78
CA MET A 22 -13.94 -8.58 2.93
C MET A 22 -15.35 -8.96 2.47
N ASP A 23 -16.34 -8.15 2.82
CA ASP A 23 -17.69 -8.18 2.27
C ASP A 23 -18.14 -6.78 1.82
N TYR A 24 -19.03 -6.75 0.82
CA TYR A 24 -19.72 -5.54 0.44
C TYR A 24 -20.76 -5.13 1.47
N THR A 25 -20.91 -3.84 1.69
CA THR A 25 -21.96 -3.28 2.53
C THR A 25 -23.08 -2.67 1.67
N PRO A 26 -24.25 -2.36 2.25
CA PRO A 26 -25.31 -1.61 1.53
C PRO A 26 -24.88 -0.21 1.10
N VAL A 27 -23.82 0.37 1.71
CA VAL A 27 -23.30 1.67 1.35
C VAL A 27 -22.26 1.51 0.24
N ARG A 28 -22.58 2.05 -0.94
CA ARG A 28 -21.71 1.92 -2.11
C ARG A 28 -20.31 2.44 -1.83
N GLY A 29 -19.29 1.64 -2.14
CA GLY A 29 -17.90 2.00 -1.97
C GLY A 29 -17.37 1.87 -0.53
N CYS A 30 -18.22 1.45 0.41
CA CYS A 30 -17.79 1.12 1.77
C CYS A 30 -17.82 -0.42 1.92
N ILE A 31 -16.69 -1.00 2.31
CA ILE A 31 -16.53 -2.45 2.49
C ILE A 31 -16.31 -2.79 3.95
N ALA A 32 -16.77 -3.98 4.36
CA ALA A 32 -16.41 -4.55 5.64
C ALA A 32 -15.14 -5.38 5.50
N PHE A 33 -14.15 -5.12 6.33
CA PHE A 33 -12.94 -5.96 6.42
C PHE A 33 -13.25 -7.17 7.28
N LYS A 34 -13.00 -8.37 6.77
CA LYS A 34 -13.08 -9.59 7.56
C LYS A 34 -11.79 -9.82 8.36
N PRO A 35 -11.78 -10.71 9.35
CA PRO A 35 -10.63 -10.87 10.24
C PRO A 35 -9.29 -11.05 9.53
N ASP A 36 -9.18 -11.97 8.57
CA ASP A 36 -7.93 -12.22 7.85
C ASP A 36 -7.50 -10.97 7.03
N GLY A 37 -8.44 -10.25 6.43
CA GLY A 37 -8.18 -9.00 5.72
C GLY A 37 -7.74 -7.87 6.63
N TYR A 38 -8.34 -7.78 7.83
CA TYR A 38 -7.98 -6.77 8.81
C TYR A 38 -6.63 -7.07 9.48
N GLU A 39 -6.31 -8.34 9.74
CA GLU A 39 -5.03 -8.75 10.32
C GLU A 39 -3.84 -8.45 9.40
N ILE A 40 -4.02 -8.52 8.06
CA ILE A 40 -3.01 -8.02 7.11
C ILE A 40 -2.75 -6.53 7.36
N TRP A 41 -3.81 -5.74 7.59
CA TRP A 41 -3.67 -4.32 7.89
C TRP A 41 -2.99 -4.08 9.23
N GLU A 42 -3.30 -4.85 10.27
CA GLU A 42 -2.66 -4.76 11.58
C GLU A 42 -1.15 -5.01 11.49
N HIS A 43 -0.70 -5.99 10.70
CA HIS A 43 0.73 -6.22 10.47
C HIS A 43 1.42 -5.06 9.76
N ILE A 44 0.74 -4.42 8.80
CA ILE A 44 1.24 -3.20 8.16
C ILE A 44 1.31 -2.05 9.18
N GLN A 45 0.26 -1.88 9.99
CA GLN A 45 0.23 -0.87 11.05
C GLN A 45 1.37 -1.06 12.06
N ASP A 46 1.59 -2.28 12.53
CA ASP A 46 2.60 -2.60 13.54
C ASP A 46 3.99 -2.25 13.04
N GLU A 47 4.37 -2.65 11.83
CA GLU A 47 5.70 -2.36 11.27
C GLU A 47 5.88 -0.86 11.00
N MET A 48 4.90 -0.19 10.40
CA MET A 48 4.97 1.26 10.18
C MET A 48 5.03 2.02 11.50
N ASN A 49 4.15 1.68 12.44
CA ASN A 49 4.09 2.34 13.75
C ASN A 49 5.38 2.16 14.55
N ARG A 50 6.04 1.01 14.46
CA ARG A 50 7.36 0.77 15.04
C ARG A 50 8.38 1.76 14.46
N ARG A 51 8.47 1.88 13.13
CA ARG A 51 9.42 2.79 12.45
C ARG A 51 9.13 4.26 12.72
N PHE A 52 7.87 4.67 12.74
CA PHE A 52 7.49 6.04 13.09
C PHE A 52 7.91 6.39 14.52
N LYS A 53 7.74 5.48 15.48
CA LYS A 53 8.18 5.71 16.86
C LYS A 53 9.70 5.78 17.00
N GLU A 54 10.46 5.02 16.21
CA GLU A 54 11.93 5.07 16.17
C GLU A 54 12.44 6.44 15.68
N THR A 55 11.68 7.13 14.84
CA THR A 55 11.97 8.50 14.38
C THR A 55 11.37 9.60 15.27
N GLY A 56 10.81 9.23 16.43
CA GLY A 56 10.29 10.17 17.43
C GLY A 56 8.81 10.55 17.26
N HIS A 57 8.12 10.00 16.29
CA HIS A 57 6.70 10.30 16.05
C HIS A 57 5.79 9.69 17.11
N ARG A 58 4.69 10.36 17.38
CA ARG A 58 3.67 9.93 18.33
C ARG A 58 2.31 9.87 17.65
N ASN A 59 1.50 8.87 18.03
CA ASN A 59 0.13 8.78 17.55
C ASN A 59 -0.77 9.76 18.30
N ALA A 60 -1.65 10.41 17.56
CA ALA A 60 -2.74 11.22 18.07
C ALA A 60 -4.04 10.86 17.33
N TYR A 61 -5.16 11.42 17.75
CA TYR A 61 -6.44 11.27 17.07
C TYR A 61 -7.13 12.64 16.96
N PHE A 62 -7.63 12.92 15.78
CA PHE A 62 -8.38 14.15 15.46
C PHE A 62 -9.82 13.82 15.05
N PRO A 63 -10.79 14.68 15.33
CA PRO A 63 -12.19 14.45 14.99
C PRO A 63 -12.43 14.23 13.51
N MET A 64 -13.39 13.35 13.20
CA MET A 64 -13.78 13.03 11.82
C MET A 64 -14.55 14.15 11.13
N LEU A 65 -15.33 14.92 11.88
CA LEU A 65 -16.19 15.97 11.35
C LEU A 65 -15.44 17.31 11.27
N ILE A 66 -15.47 17.92 10.10
CA ILE A 66 -14.80 19.20 9.82
C ILE A 66 -15.85 20.25 9.45
N PRO A 67 -15.92 21.40 10.14
CA PRO A 67 -16.81 22.50 9.78
C PRO A 67 -16.54 23.03 8.37
N GLU A 68 -17.59 23.36 7.62
CA GLU A 68 -17.47 23.90 6.27
C GLU A 68 -16.60 25.15 6.21
N SER A 69 -16.71 26.02 7.21
CA SER A 69 -15.92 27.25 7.32
C SER A 69 -14.40 27.02 7.38
N PHE A 70 -13.94 25.82 7.78
CA PHE A 70 -12.50 25.50 7.77
C PHE A 70 -11.97 25.34 6.36
N PHE A 71 -12.79 24.83 5.45
CA PHE A 71 -12.41 24.67 4.05
C PHE A 71 -12.33 26.00 3.30
N GLU A 72 -13.09 27.03 3.74
CA GLU A 72 -13.04 28.37 3.13
C GLU A 72 -11.69 29.07 3.34
N LYS A 73 -10.91 28.65 4.34
CA LYS A 73 -9.58 29.22 4.65
C LYS A 73 -8.48 28.75 3.70
N GLU A 74 -8.65 27.59 3.07
CA GLU A 74 -7.66 27.00 2.16
C GLU A 74 -8.32 26.56 0.84
N LYS A 75 -8.50 27.53 -0.08
CA LYS A 75 -9.25 27.34 -1.34
C LYS A 75 -8.62 26.27 -2.25
N ASP A 76 -7.30 26.28 -2.38
CA ASP A 76 -6.57 25.34 -3.25
C ASP A 76 -6.78 23.90 -2.80
N HIS A 77 -6.85 23.68 -1.48
CA HIS A 77 -7.10 22.35 -0.89
C HIS A 77 -8.56 21.91 -1.14
N ILE A 78 -9.52 22.83 -1.04
CA ILE A 78 -10.94 22.55 -1.28
C ILE A 78 -11.20 22.17 -2.74
N GLU A 79 -10.63 22.89 -3.70
CA GLU A 79 -10.84 22.62 -5.13
C GLU A 79 -10.46 21.18 -5.48
N GLY A 80 -9.46 20.61 -4.82
CA GLY A 80 -9.07 19.20 -4.97
C GLY A 80 -10.06 18.18 -4.40
N PHE A 81 -10.78 18.50 -3.32
CA PHE A 81 -11.63 17.55 -2.58
C PHE A 81 -13.14 17.86 -2.61
N SER A 82 -13.56 19.09 -2.90
CA SER A 82 -14.94 19.53 -2.81
C SER A 82 -15.98 18.63 -3.51
N PRO A 83 -15.70 18.05 -4.70
CA PRO A 83 -16.67 17.18 -5.36
C PRO A 83 -16.91 15.84 -4.68
N GLU A 84 -16.02 15.45 -3.76
CA GLU A 84 -15.95 14.11 -3.15
C GLU A 84 -16.32 14.11 -1.67
N LEU A 85 -16.86 15.22 -1.13
CA LEU A 85 -17.17 15.33 0.29
C LEU A 85 -18.59 14.88 0.64
N PRO A 86 -18.77 13.88 1.51
CA PRO A 86 -20.03 13.64 2.19
C PRO A 86 -20.27 14.70 3.28
N TRP A 87 -21.52 15.17 3.40
CA TRP A 87 -21.90 16.24 4.34
C TRP A 87 -22.93 15.78 5.35
N VAL A 88 -22.70 16.09 6.62
CA VAL A 88 -23.69 15.98 7.70
C VAL A 88 -24.38 17.32 7.84
N THR A 89 -25.68 17.34 7.60
CA THR A 89 -26.54 18.55 7.61
C THR A 89 -27.53 18.58 8.75
N GLU A 90 -27.76 17.44 9.39
CA GLU A 90 -28.72 17.26 10.50
C GLU A 90 -28.12 16.39 11.59
N ALA A 91 -28.41 16.69 12.84
CA ALA A 91 -28.06 15.87 13.99
C ALA A 91 -29.17 15.95 15.04
N ALA A 92 -29.47 14.83 15.72
CA ALA A 92 -30.54 14.73 16.74
C ALA A 92 -31.93 15.20 16.25
N GLY A 93 -32.19 15.13 14.94
CA GLY A 93 -33.47 15.56 14.34
C GLY A 93 -33.55 17.04 14.01
N GLU A 94 -32.50 17.80 14.21
CA GLU A 94 -32.41 19.23 13.93
C GLU A 94 -31.36 19.53 12.87
N LYS A 95 -31.62 20.59 12.07
CA LYS A 95 -30.62 21.09 11.12
C LYS A 95 -29.47 21.73 11.88
N LEU A 96 -28.25 21.44 11.44
CA LEU A 96 -27.06 22.12 11.94
C LEU A 96 -27.02 23.56 11.41
N GLU A 97 -26.52 24.48 12.23
CA GLU A 97 -26.29 25.89 11.82
C GLU A 97 -25.25 25.94 10.70
N GLU A 98 -24.25 25.07 10.74
CA GLU A 98 -23.21 24.88 9.75
C GLU A 98 -23.11 23.38 9.41
N ARG A 99 -23.01 23.04 8.13
CA ARG A 99 -22.80 21.65 7.73
C ARG A 99 -21.38 21.21 8.02
N LEU A 100 -21.24 19.91 8.32
CA LEU A 100 -19.96 19.28 8.67
C LEU A 100 -19.60 18.26 7.60
N ALA A 101 -18.37 18.33 7.07
CA ALA A 101 -17.86 17.31 6.17
C ALA A 101 -17.31 16.11 6.93
N LEU A 102 -17.49 14.90 6.38
CA LEU A 102 -16.65 13.77 6.75
C LEU A 102 -15.25 13.99 6.15
N ARG A 103 -14.21 13.91 6.97
CA ARG A 103 -12.85 14.26 6.55
C ARG A 103 -12.37 13.46 5.33
N PRO A 104 -11.87 14.11 4.27
CA PRO A 104 -11.14 13.47 3.18
C PRO A 104 -9.65 13.31 3.53
N THR A 105 -9.17 14.11 4.45
CA THR A 105 -7.85 14.20 5.09
C THR A 105 -7.95 15.21 6.24
N SER A 106 -6.96 15.35 7.09
CA SER A 106 -7.07 16.10 8.35
C SER A 106 -6.28 17.41 8.40
N GLU A 107 -5.62 17.87 7.32
CA GLU A 107 -4.78 19.06 7.30
C GLU A 107 -5.48 20.29 7.87
N THR A 108 -6.74 20.53 7.48
CA THR A 108 -7.51 21.71 7.91
C THR A 108 -7.82 21.68 9.40
N MET A 109 -8.25 20.53 9.93
CA MET A 109 -8.52 20.36 11.36
C MET A 109 -7.24 20.47 12.18
N ILE A 110 -6.17 19.84 11.72
CA ILE A 110 -4.87 19.83 12.39
C ILE A 110 -4.25 21.23 12.35
N GLY A 111 -4.32 21.91 11.20
CA GLY A 111 -3.85 23.29 11.06
C GLY A 111 -4.50 24.24 12.07
N HIS A 112 -5.83 24.11 12.25
CA HIS A 112 -6.53 24.89 13.27
C HIS A 112 -5.99 24.62 14.69
N LEU A 113 -5.79 23.36 15.05
CA LEU A 113 -5.31 22.99 16.39
C LEU A 113 -3.82 23.33 16.60
N TYR A 114 -3.01 23.22 15.56
CA TYR A 114 -1.58 23.57 15.65
C TYR A 114 -1.39 25.06 15.91
N ALA A 115 -2.29 25.93 15.42
CA ALA A 115 -2.28 27.34 15.75
C ALA A 115 -2.37 27.59 17.26
N ASP A 116 -3.04 26.71 18.01
CA ASP A 116 -3.11 26.80 19.48
C ASP A 116 -1.98 26.09 20.18
N TRP A 117 -1.46 25.00 19.64
CA TRP A 117 -0.44 24.17 20.29
C TRP A 117 0.98 24.72 20.11
N ILE A 118 1.25 25.43 19.01
CA ILE A 118 2.58 25.94 18.65
C ILE A 118 2.63 27.43 18.93
N LYS A 119 3.42 27.82 19.95
CA LYS A 119 3.59 29.23 20.35
C LYS A 119 5.03 29.68 20.33
N SER A 120 5.99 28.76 20.53
CA SER A 120 7.40 29.07 20.58
C SER A 120 8.24 27.98 19.87
N TYR A 121 9.50 28.31 19.58
CA TYR A 121 10.47 27.35 19.02
C TYR A 121 10.66 26.08 19.87
N ARG A 122 10.25 26.12 21.16
CA ARG A 122 10.35 24.97 22.06
C ARG A 122 9.26 23.94 21.84
N ASP A 123 8.21 24.32 21.14
CA ASP A 123 7.09 23.43 20.82
C ASP A 123 7.36 22.65 19.51
N LEU A 124 8.47 22.94 18.83
CA LEU A 124 8.88 22.34 17.56
C LEU A 124 10.09 21.41 17.72
N PRO A 125 10.20 20.35 16.90
CA PRO A 125 9.20 19.94 15.91
C PRO A 125 7.98 19.28 16.54
N VAL A 126 6.82 19.40 15.87
CA VAL A 126 5.63 18.59 16.17
C VAL A 126 5.64 17.40 15.22
N LEU A 127 5.69 16.18 15.75
CA LEU A 127 5.81 14.93 14.98
C LEU A 127 4.64 14.01 15.35
N ILE A 128 3.56 14.10 14.56
CA ILE A 128 2.30 13.37 14.84
C ILE A 128 1.89 12.50 13.67
N ASN A 129 1.46 11.29 14.01
CA ASN A 129 0.80 10.34 13.12
C ASN A 129 -0.63 10.05 13.63
N GLN A 130 -1.56 9.82 12.73
CA GLN A 130 -2.92 9.38 13.03
C GLN A 130 -3.28 8.14 12.23
N TRP A 131 -3.79 7.11 12.92
CA TRP A 131 -4.46 5.97 12.31
C TRP A 131 -5.97 6.24 12.32
N ALA A 132 -6.60 6.26 11.15
CA ALA A 132 -7.99 6.70 11.03
C ALA A 132 -8.65 6.19 9.75
N ASN A 133 -9.94 6.45 9.62
CA ASN A 133 -10.66 6.37 8.36
C ASN A 133 -10.79 7.76 7.73
N VAL A 134 -10.99 7.79 6.41
CA VAL A 134 -11.37 8.99 5.65
C VAL A 134 -12.42 8.64 4.61
N PHE A 135 -13.07 9.67 4.09
CA PHE A 135 -14.14 9.55 3.10
C PHE A 135 -13.81 10.38 1.85
N ARG A 136 -13.80 9.71 0.70
CA ARG A 136 -13.72 10.32 -0.63
C ARG A 136 -14.77 9.65 -1.51
N TRP A 137 -15.83 10.37 -1.86
CA TRP A 137 -16.99 9.77 -2.52
C TRP A 137 -16.68 9.41 -3.97
N GLU A 138 -16.25 8.18 -4.18
CA GLU A 138 -15.77 7.68 -5.45
C GLU A 138 -16.90 7.21 -6.37
N LYS A 139 -16.84 7.61 -7.65
CA LYS A 139 -17.80 7.16 -8.67
C LYS A 139 -17.56 5.71 -9.10
N LYS A 140 -16.29 5.31 -9.18
CA LYS A 140 -15.87 3.93 -9.54
C LYS A 140 -15.03 3.38 -8.39
N THR A 141 -15.46 2.27 -7.85
CA THR A 141 -14.81 1.65 -6.69
C THR A 141 -14.22 0.29 -7.05
N LEU A 142 -13.09 -0.03 -6.41
CA LEU A 142 -12.44 -1.32 -6.45
C LEU A 142 -11.97 -1.64 -5.03
N PRO A 143 -12.44 -2.76 -4.42
CA PRO A 143 -12.12 -3.08 -3.03
C PRO A 143 -10.63 -2.96 -2.71
N PHE A 144 -10.29 -2.41 -1.54
CA PHE A 144 -8.96 -2.03 -1.07
C PHE A 144 -8.24 -0.96 -1.90
N ILE A 145 -8.31 -0.98 -3.23
CA ILE A 145 -7.56 -0.08 -4.12
C ILE A 145 -8.19 1.31 -4.18
N ARG A 146 -9.52 1.37 -4.32
CA ARG A 146 -10.27 2.63 -4.45
C ARG A 146 -11.66 2.46 -3.88
N THR A 147 -11.87 2.90 -2.63
CA THR A 147 -13.13 2.82 -1.91
C THR A 147 -13.55 4.20 -1.42
N SER A 148 -14.85 4.39 -1.17
CA SER A 148 -15.37 5.68 -0.67
C SER A 148 -14.99 5.94 0.77
N GLU A 149 -14.97 4.90 1.60
CA GLU A 149 -14.35 4.90 2.91
C GLU A 149 -13.14 3.97 2.88
N PHE A 150 -12.03 4.37 3.48
CA PHE A 150 -10.86 3.55 3.65
C PHE A 150 -10.12 3.86 4.94
N LEU A 151 -9.41 2.87 5.45
CA LEU A 151 -8.49 3.02 6.55
C LEU A 151 -7.13 3.46 6.01
N TRP A 152 -6.49 4.34 6.75
CA TRP A 152 -5.19 4.84 6.39
C TRP A 152 -4.38 5.29 7.61
N GLN A 153 -3.20 5.69 7.34
CA GLN A 153 -2.35 6.46 8.20
C GLN A 153 -2.09 7.81 7.53
N GLU A 154 -2.15 8.87 8.30
CA GLU A 154 -1.73 10.21 7.90
C GLU A 154 -0.81 10.80 8.96
N GLY A 155 0.35 11.27 8.51
CA GLY A 155 1.27 12.00 9.36
C GLY A 155 1.19 13.48 9.07
N HIS A 156 1.33 14.29 10.12
CA HIS A 156 1.31 15.73 10.04
C HIS A 156 2.36 16.30 10.97
N THR A 157 3.33 17.02 10.41
CA THR A 157 4.44 17.55 11.18
C THR A 157 4.60 19.05 10.99
N ALA A 158 5.21 19.72 11.96
CA ALA A 158 5.53 21.14 11.90
C ALA A 158 6.97 21.36 12.38
N HIS A 159 7.70 22.20 11.65
CA HIS A 159 9.12 22.40 11.78
C HIS A 159 9.51 23.86 11.82
N VAL A 160 10.73 24.16 12.34
CA VAL A 160 11.23 25.54 12.42
C VAL A 160 11.58 26.13 11.06
N ASP A 161 12.04 25.27 10.11
CA ASP A 161 12.49 25.74 8.79
C ASP A 161 12.23 24.72 7.68
N GLU A 162 12.55 25.13 6.46
CA GLU A 162 12.40 24.33 5.27
C GLU A 162 13.32 23.10 5.25
N GLU A 163 14.55 23.22 5.74
CA GLU A 163 15.54 22.15 5.70
C GLU A 163 15.08 20.97 6.55
N GLU A 164 14.62 21.25 7.78
CA GLU A 164 14.08 20.22 8.69
C GLU A 164 12.81 19.58 8.11
N ALA A 165 11.89 20.38 7.56
CA ALA A 165 10.65 19.87 6.97
C ALA A 165 10.90 19.01 5.71
N ARG A 166 11.85 19.40 4.85
CA ARG A 166 12.23 18.59 3.69
C ARG A 166 12.93 17.29 4.08
N HIS A 167 13.79 17.34 5.09
CA HIS A 167 14.39 16.12 5.64
C HIS A 167 13.31 15.14 6.14
N GLU A 168 12.34 15.65 6.90
CA GLU A 168 11.20 14.86 7.38
C GLU A 168 10.39 14.25 6.22
N THR A 169 10.11 15.04 5.18
CA THR A 169 9.38 14.58 4.00
C THR A 169 10.07 13.39 3.33
N MET A 170 11.39 13.44 3.19
CA MET A 170 12.16 12.36 2.57
C MET A 170 12.30 11.16 3.50
N GLN A 171 12.54 11.37 4.80
CA GLN A 171 12.59 10.30 5.80
C GLN A 171 11.32 9.45 5.80
N MET A 172 10.15 10.06 5.69
CA MET A 172 8.90 9.33 5.65
C MET A 172 8.68 8.57 4.34
N LEU A 173 9.12 9.13 3.21
CA LEU A 173 9.11 8.43 1.93
C LEU A 173 10.00 7.18 1.97
N ASP A 174 11.19 7.29 2.55
CA ASP A 174 12.13 6.17 2.69
C ASP A 174 11.54 5.07 3.59
N ILE A 175 10.90 5.43 4.70
CA ILE A 175 10.20 4.47 5.57
C ILE A 175 9.10 3.73 4.79
N TYR A 176 8.30 4.43 4.00
CA TYR A 176 7.28 3.78 3.18
C TYR A 176 7.88 2.81 2.18
N LYS A 177 8.95 3.22 1.48
CA LYS A 177 9.65 2.36 0.53
C LYS A 177 10.17 1.10 1.19
N GLU A 178 10.87 1.24 2.31
CA GLU A 178 11.41 0.11 3.07
C GLU A 178 10.30 -0.84 3.55
N VAL A 179 9.20 -0.30 4.11
CA VAL A 179 8.08 -1.16 4.56
C VAL A 179 7.44 -1.90 3.40
N VAL A 180 7.20 -1.22 2.28
CA VAL A 180 6.56 -1.85 1.12
C VAL A 180 7.46 -2.92 0.50
N GLU A 181 8.78 -2.67 0.41
CA GLU A 181 9.73 -3.66 -0.12
C GLU A 181 9.99 -4.81 0.87
N ASP A 182 10.24 -4.51 2.16
CA ASP A 182 10.64 -5.51 3.14
C ASP A 182 9.48 -6.36 3.65
N LEU A 183 8.35 -5.71 4.01
CA LEU A 183 7.21 -6.40 4.60
C LEU A 183 6.31 -7.02 3.53
N LEU A 184 6.00 -6.25 2.48
CA LEU A 184 5.05 -6.64 1.44
C LEU A 184 5.70 -7.32 0.23
N ALA A 185 7.03 -7.31 0.16
CA ALA A 185 7.82 -7.84 -0.95
C ALA A 185 7.45 -7.20 -2.31
N ILE A 186 7.10 -5.90 -2.31
CA ILE A 186 6.69 -5.15 -3.49
C ILE A 186 7.78 -4.14 -3.86
N PRO A 187 8.50 -4.29 -4.98
CA PRO A 187 9.47 -3.31 -5.43
C PRO A 187 8.78 -2.06 -5.97
N VAL A 188 9.29 -0.88 -5.65
CA VAL A 188 8.71 0.39 -6.04
C VAL A 188 9.69 1.29 -6.78
N TYR A 189 9.17 2.24 -7.56
CA TYR A 189 9.88 3.39 -8.07
C TYR A 189 9.53 4.62 -7.24
N ASP A 190 10.54 5.27 -6.68
CA ASP A 190 10.44 6.47 -5.87
C ASP A 190 10.82 7.72 -6.67
N GLY A 191 10.14 8.82 -6.41
CA GLY A 191 10.41 10.07 -7.13
C GLY A 191 9.44 11.19 -6.78
N GLN A 192 9.67 12.34 -7.45
CA GLN A 192 8.85 13.54 -7.30
C GLN A 192 7.66 13.51 -8.28
N LYS A 193 6.49 13.94 -7.84
CA LYS A 193 5.31 14.13 -8.70
C LYS A 193 5.50 15.36 -9.60
N THR A 194 4.92 15.28 -10.81
CA THR A 194 4.77 16.47 -11.66
C THR A 194 3.83 17.50 -11.00
N PRO A 195 3.91 18.77 -11.37
CA PRO A 195 3.03 19.80 -10.81
C PRO A 195 1.53 19.48 -10.93
N SER A 196 1.10 18.85 -12.02
CA SER A 196 -0.29 18.45 -12.27
C SER A 196 -0.76 17.30 -11.38
N GLU A 197 0.13 16.40 -10.97
CA GLU A 197 -0.14 15.24 -10.11
C GLU A 197 0.19 15.48 -8.63
N ARG A 198 0.61 16.70 -8.30
CA ARG A 198 0.98 17.09 -6.94
C ARG A 198 -0.25 17.19 -6.04
N PHE A 199 -0.08 16.87 -4.75
CA PHE A 199 -1.12 17.06 -3.74
C PHE A 199 -1.54 18.53 -3.66
N ALA A 200 -2.86 18.79 -3.62
CA ALA A 200 -3.41 20.14 -3.58
C ALA A 200 -2.90 20.90 -2.35
N GLY A 201 -2.32 22.08 -2.58
CA GLY A 201 -1.70 22.90 -1.53
C GLY A 201 -0.23 22.60 -1.23
N ALA A 202 0.32 21.47 -1.67
CA ALA A 202 1.74 21.15 -1.45
C ALA A 202 2.68 21.98 -2.33
N VAL A 203 3.88 22.26 -1.84
CA VAL A 203 5.01 22.79 -2.62
C VAL A 203 5.60 21.68 -3.46
N ASP A 204 5.91 20.54 -2.82
CA ASP A 204 6.40 19.33 -3.47
C ASP A 204 5.67 18.10 -2.96
N THR A 205 5.46 17.13 -3.83
CA THR A 205 4.92 15.81 -3.50
C THR A 205 5.87 14.74 -4.01
N PHE A 206 6.15 13.78 -3.18
CA PHE A 206 6.95 12.60 -3.51
C PHE A 206 6.09 11.34 -3.36
N SER A 207 6.35 10.34 -4.18
CA SER A 207 5.60 9.08 -4.15
C SER A 207 6.48 7.86 -4.32
N ILE A 208 5.99 6.75 -3.81
CA ILE A 208 6.42 5.42 -4.19
C ILE A 208 5.33 4.76 -5.03
N GLU A 209 5.71 4.25 -6.19
CA GLU A 209 4.81 3.71 -7.19
C GLU A 209 5.12 2.24 -7.45
N ALA A 210 4.09 1.38 -7.37
CA ALA A 210 4.22 -0.06 -7.56
C ALA A 210 3.56 -0.52 -8.87
N MET A 211 4.17 -1.50 -9.54
CA MET A 211 3.61 -2.13 -10.74
C MET A 211 2.82 -3.37 -10.35
N MET A 212 1.56 -3.43 -10.78
CA MET A 212 0.70 -4.61 -10.63
C MET A 212 0.93 -5.60 -11.77
N LYS A 213 0.52 -6.87 -11.63
CA LYS A 213 0.70 -7.90 -12.67
C LYS A 213 0.04 -7.60 -14.01
N ASP A 214 -0.96 -6.72 -14.03
CA ASP A 214 -1.55 -6.22 -15.29
C ASP A 214 -0.80 -5.02 -15.87
N GLY A 215 0.35 -4.65 -15.29
CA GLY A 215 1.20 -3.53 -15.69
C GLY A 215 0.70 -2.16 -15.27
N LYS A 216 -0.45 -2.06 -14.61
CA LYS A 216 -0.91 -0.78 -14.10
C LYS A 216 -0.16 -0.35 -12.83
N ALA A 217 -0.14 0.95 -12.63
CA ALA A 217 0.46 1.57 -11.47
C ALA A 217 -0.51 1.67 -10.30
N VAL A 218 0.02 1.46 -9.10
CA VAL A 218 -0.63 1.82 -7.84
C VAL A 218 0.31 2.71 -7.05
N GLN A 219 -0.17 3.90 -6.67
CA GLN A 219 0.53 4.76 -5.73
C GLN A 219 0.47 4.13 -4.33
N ALA A 220 1.61 3.65 -3.85
CA ALA A 220 1.70 2.90 -2.60
C ALA A 220 1.89 3.78 -1.35
N GLY A 221 2.36 5.01 -1.53
CA GLY A 221 2.50 5.99 -0.47
C GLY A 221 2.95 7.33 -1.02
N THR A 222 2.66 8.41 -0.28
CA THR A 222 3.07 9.77 -0.63
C THR A 222 3.58 10.53 0.58
N SER A 223 4.52 11.44 0.32
CA SER A 223 5.02 12.38 1.31
C SER A 223 5.08 13.78 0.69
N HIS A 224 4.59 14.78 1.43
CA HIS A 224 4.37 16.13 0.93
C HIS A 224 5.13 17.15 1.77
N TYR A 225 5.91 17.98 1.11
CA TYR A 225 6.36 19.24 1.69
C TYR A 225 5.32 20.32 1.38
N LEU A 226 4.69 20.84 2.44
CA LEU A 226 3.59 21.81 2.32
C LEU A 226 4.09 23.27 2.37
N GLY A 227 5.36 23.49 2.73
CA GLY A 227 5.91 24.83 2.94
C GLY A 227 5.24 25.56 4.10
N THR A 228 4.99 26.84 3.93
CA THR A 228 4.29 27.70 4.91
C THR A 228 2.83 27.96 4.56
N LYS A 229 2.31 27.46 3.44
CA LYS A 229 0.95 27.79 2.96
C LYS A 229 -0.15 27.48 3.96
N PHE A 230 -0.16 26.27 4.52
CA PHE A 230 -1.14 25.90 5.58
C PHE A 230 -0.91 26.70 6.86
N ALA A 231 0.36 26.96 7.21
CA ALA A 231 0.69 27.77 8.37
C ALA A 231 0.20 29.22 8.21
N GLU A 232 0.28 29.79 7.02
CA GLU A 232 -0.26 31.12 6.70
C GLU A 232 -1.80 31.15 6.75
N ALA A 233 -2.47 30.15 6.16
CA ALA A 233 -3.92 30.04 6.14
C ALA A 233 -4.55 29.88 7.54
N PHE A 234 -3.89 29.12 8.42
CA PHE A 234 -4.36 28.86 9.79
C PHE A 234 -3.66 29.69 10.87
N ASP A 235 -2.77 30.62 10.49
CA ASP A 235 -1.99 31.49 11.40
C ASP A 235 -1.11 30.72 12.39
N ILE A 236 -0.46 29.63 11.96
CA ILE A 236 0.41 28.79 12.78
C ILE A 236 1.80 29.43 12.88
N LYS A 237 2.00 30.23 13.92
CA LYS A 237 3.23 30.99 14.17
C LYS A 237 3.89 30.57 15.47
N TYR A 238 5.20 30.63 15.48
CA TYR A 238 5.99 30.44 16.68
C TYR A 238 6.89 31.64 16.95
N LEU A 239 7.22 31.87 18.21
CA LEU A 239 8.21 32.86 18.62
C LEU A 239 9.61 32.26 18.53
N THR A 240 10.49 32.87 17.72
CA THR A 240 11.89 32.44 17.57
C THR A 240 12.71 32.79 18.83
N LYS A 241 13.97 32.31 18.88
CA LYS A 241 14.92 32.67 19.95
C LYS A 241 15.22 34.17 19.99
N GLU A 242 15.08 34.85 18.86
CA GLU A 242 15.28 36.30 18.69
C GLU A 242 14.00 37.11 18.95
N ASN A 243 12.96 36.51 19.52
CA ASN A 243 11.67 37.15 19.79
C ASN A 243 10.95 37.68 18.53
N LYS A 244 11.06 36.98 17.41
CA LYS A 244 10.34 37.27 16.17
C LYS A 244 9.31 36.19 15.90
N HIS A 245 8.14 36.57 15.37
CA HIS A 245 7.15 35.60 14.89
C HIS A 245 7.56 35.08 13.51
N GLN A 246 7.51 33.76 13.32
CA GLN A 246 7.70 33.10 12.03
C GLN A 246 6.61 32.03 11.86
N PHE A 247 6.22 31.79 10.60
CA PHE A 247 5.37 30.65 10.25
C PHE A 247 6.19 29.35 10.31
N VAL A 248 5.54 28.28 10.72
CA VAL A 248 6.13 26.94 10.67
C VAL A 248 6.15 26.41 9.24
N HIS A 249 7.08 25.54 8.94
CA HIS A 249 7.06 24.69 7.75
C HIS A 249 6.37 23.37 8.08
N THR A 250 5.41 22.96 7.25
CA THR A 250 4.61 21.75 7.53
C THR A 250 4.85 20.66 6.49
N THR A 251 4.65 19.43 6.92
CA THR A 251 4.61 18.25 6.05
C THR A 251 3.35 17.43 6.30
N SER A 252 2.93 16.67 5.30
CA SER A 252 1.97 15.59 5.48
C SER A 252 2.39 14.37 4.67
N TRP A 253 2.06 13.18 5.15
CA TRP A 253 2.44 11.94 4.50
C TRP A 253 1.42 10.84 4.83
N GLY A 254 1.17 9.93 3.87
CA GLY A 254 0.10 8.95 4.03
C GLY A 254 0.22 7.72 3.16
N THR A 255 -0.30 6.62 3.71
CA THR A 255 -0.61 5.39 2.99
C THR A 255 -1.86 4.73 3.57
N SER A 256 -2.47 3.81 2.82
CA SER A 256 -3.78 3.27 3.15
C SER A 256 -3.85 1.75 2.97
N THR A 257 -5.01 1.20 3.29
CA THR A 257 -5.38 -0.20 3.00
C THR A 257 -5.30 -0.58 1.51
N ARG A 258 -4.99 0.38 0.62
CA ARG A 258 -4.58 0.11 -0.76
C ARG A 258 -3.40 -0.87 -0.85
N LEU A 259 -2.52 -0.87 0.14
CA LEU A 259 -1.41 -1.81 0.23
C LEU A 259 -1.86 -3.28 0.29
N ILE A 260 -3.01 -3.59 0.89
CA ILE A 260 -3.59 -4.95 0.88
C ILE A 260 -3.89 -5.37 -0.55
N GLY A 261 -4.58 -4.50 -1.30
CA GLY A 261 -4.87 -4.74 -2.70
C GLY A 261 -3.62 -4.90 -3.56
N SER A 262 -2.58 -4.11 -3.27
CA SER A 262 -1.29 -4.19 -3.97
C SER A 262 -0.61 -5.54 -3.74
N VAL A 263 -0.58 -6.06 -2.50
CA VAL A 263 -0.04 -7.41 -2.20
C VAL A 263 -0.73 -8.47 -3.05
N ILE A 264 -2.06 -8.41 -3.11
CA ILE A 264 -2.86 -9.39 -3.86
C ILE A 264 -2.56 -9.29 -5.36
N MET A 265 -2.52 -8.08 -5.91
CA MET A 265 -2.29 -7.83 -7.33
C MET A 265 -0.86 -8.12 -7.79
N VAL A 266 0.13 -8.03 -6.88
CA VAL A 266 1.54 -8.30 -7.18
C VAL A 266 1.88 -9.78 -7.02
N HIS A 267 1.35 -10.47 -6.02
CA HIS A 267 1.79 -11.82 -5.69
C HIS A 267 0.77 -12.90 -6.05
N GLY A 268 -0.53 -12.62 -5.94
CA GLY A 268 -1.60 -13.59 -6.16
C GLY A 268 -1.52 -14.30 -7.51
N ASP A 269 -2.02 -15.51 -7.58
CA ASP A 269 -2.07 -16.34 -8.79
C ASP A 269 -3.48 -16.90 -9.07
N GLU A 270 -3.62 -17.78 -10.03
CA GLU A 270 -4.91 -18.39 -10.38
C GLU A 270 -5.50 -19.28 -9.27
N GLN A 271 -4.70 -19.72 -8.31
CA GLN A 271 -5.14 -20.54 -7.18
C GLN A 271 -5.62 -19.69 -6.01
N GLY A 272 -5.24 -18.40 -5.93
CA GLY A 272 -5.68 -17.48 -4.90
C GLY A 272 -4.62 -16.50 -4.44
N LEU A 273 -4.64 -16.20 -3.14
CA LEU A 273 -3.64 -15.34 -2.52
C LEU A 273 -2.26 -16.03 -2.49
N VAL A 274 -1.22 -15.24 -2.62
CA VAL A 274 0.16 -15.58 -2.25
C VAL A 274 0.63 -14.48 -1.32
N LEU A 275 0.63 -14.75 -0.02
CA LEU A 275 0.98 -13.73 0.95
C LEU A 275 2.47 -13.82 1.33
N PRO A 276 3.20 -12.69 1.27
CA PRO A 276 4.52 -12.63 1.85
C PRO A 276 4.48 -13.08 3.32
N PRO A 277 5.38 -13.97 3.75
CA PRO A 277 5.34 -14.53 5.10
C PRO A 277 5.26 -13.50 6.22
N ARG A 278 5.92 -12.35 6.06
CA ARG A 278 5.96 -11.31 7.10
C ARG A 278 4.59 -10.66 7.34
N VAL A 279 3.71 -10.61 6.34
CA VAL A 279 2.39 -9.98 6.43
C VAL A 279 1.23 -10.98 6.53
N ALA A 280 1.46 -12.27 6.28
CA ALA A 280 0.43 -13.29 6.29
C ALA A 280 -0.20 -13.49 7.70
N PRO A 281 -1.52 -13.47 7.87
CA PRO A 281 -2.19 -13.74 9.15
C PRO A 281 -1.82 -15.12 9.74
N THR A 282 -1.79 -16.13 8.88
CA THR A 282 -1.26 -17.46 9.19
C THR A 282 -0.05 -17.70 8.33
N GLN A 283 1.13 -17.92 8.94
CA GLN A 283 2.36 -18.21 8.22
C GLN A 283 2.53 -19.69 7.90
N VAL A 284 2.03 -20.52 8.82
CA VAL A 284 2.18 -21.97 8.75
C VAL A 284 0.88 -22.66 9.10
N VAL A 285 0.47 -23.63 8.32
CA VAL A 285 -0.61 -24.53 8.69
C VAL A 285 -0.06 -25.96 8.81
N LEU A 286 -0.38 -26.61 9.94
CA LEU A 286 -0.08 -27.99 10.23
C LEU A 286 -1.32 -28.83 9.97
N ILE A 287 -1.21 -29.87 9.13
CA ILE A 287 -2.35 -30.70 8.70
C ILE A 287 -2.04 -32.16 8.92
N PRO A 288 -2.76 -32.84 9.86
CA PRO A 288 -2.71 -34.28 9.95
C PRO A 288 -3.41 -34.92 8.76
N VAL A 289 -2.76 -35.90 8.12
CA VAL A 289 -3.28 -36.57 6.91
C VAL A 289 -3.47 -38.07 7.12
N GLY A 290 -4.33 -38.70 6.31
CA GLY A 290 -4.66 -40.13 6.40
C GLY A 290 -5.48 -40.48 7.66
N PRO A 291 -5.37 -41.71 8.17
CA PRO A 291 -6.13 -42.14 9.34
C PRO A 291 -5.52 -41.70 10.68
N TRP A 292 -5.13 -40.42 10.78
CA TRP A 292 -4.44 -39.83 11.92
C TRP A 292 -5.19 -39.99 13.26
N LYS A 293 -6.54 -40.00 13.24
CA LYS A 293 -7.33 -40.24 14.45
C LYS A 293 -7.11 -41.62 15.12
N LYS A 294 -6.56 -42.58 14.35
CA LYS A 294 -6.18 -43.91 14.84
C LYS A 294 -4.74 -43.98 15.34
N ASN A 295 -3.94 -42.90 15.16
CA ASN A 295 -2.55 -42.83 15.59
C ASN A 295 -2.30 -41.53 16.38
N PRO A 296 -2.50 -41.56 17.71
CA PRO A 296 -2.34 -40.35 18.56
C PRO A 296 -0.94 -39.72 18.46
N ALA A 297 0.11 -40.48 18.15
CA ALA A 297 1.48 -39.98 18.04
C ALA A 297 1.63 -38.92 16.93
N ILE A 298 0.75 -38.91 15.92
CA ILE A 298 0.72 -37.87 14.88
C ILE A 298 0.34 -36.54 15.51
N MET A 299 -0.73 -36.52 16.31
CA MET A 299 -1.18 -35.28 16.96
C MET A 299 -0.18 -34.83 18.02
N GLU A 300 0.37 -35.73 18.83
CA GLU A 300 1.41 -35.41 19.81
C GLU A 300 2.59 -34.72 19.12
N LYS A 301 3.03 -35.20 17.97
CA LYS A 301 4.14 -34.60 17.22
C LYS A 301 3.78 -33.26 16.59
N LEU A 302 2.57 -33.11 16.05
CA LEU A 302 2.10 -31.84 15.52
C LEU A 302 1.91 -30.81 16.62
N ASP A 303 1.45 -31.20 17.81
CA ASP A 303 1.34 -30.32 18.97
C ASP A 303 2.71 -29.84 19.47
N GLU A 304 3.75 -30.69 19.46
CA GLU A 304 5.13 -30.32 19.75
C GLU A 304 5.63 -29.25 18.75
N ILE A 305 5.48 -29.50 17.44
CA ILE A 305 5.88 -28.57 16.39
C ILE A 305 5.11 -27.26 16.50
N TYR A 306 3.79 -27.32 16.75
CA TYR A 306 2.92 -26.15 16.97
C TYR A 306 3.41 -25.29 18.13
N ALA A 307 3.68 -25.92 19.27
CA ALA A 307 4.12 -25.21 20.47
C ALA A 307 5.50 -24.53 20.24
N GLU A 308 6.43 -25.21 19.57
CA GLU A 308 7.73 -24.66 19.26
C GLU A 308 7.65 -23.50 18.27
N LEU A 309 6.90 -23.62 17.17
CA LEU A 309 6.69 -22.53 16.20
C LEU A 309 6.07 -21.31 16.90
N LYS A 310 5.05 -21.52 17.73
CA LYS A 310 4.40 -20.45 18.49
C LYS A 310 5.35 -19.77 19.47
N SER A 311 6.21 -20.52 20.14
CA SER A 311 7.24 -19.97 21.06
C SER A 311 8.26 -19.06 20.37
N LYS A 312 8.48 -19.27 19.08
CA LYS A 312 9.33 -18.43 18.20
C LYS A 312 8.59 -17.24 17.58
N GLY A 313 7.31 -17.05 17.91
CA GLY A 313 6.49 -15.96 17.37
C GLY A 313 5.95 -16.19 15.96
N ILE A 314 6.03 -17.43 15.46
CA ILE A 314 5.47 -17.79 14.15
C ILE A 314 3.95 -17.96 14.30
N ARG A 315 3.18 -17.32 13.41
CA ARG A 315 1.71 -17.42 13.34
C ARG A 315 1.34 -18.76 12.71
N VAL A 316 1.11 -19.76 13.56
CA VAL A 316 0.85 -21.14 13.17
C VAL A 316 -0.58 -21.56 13.49
N ARG A 317 -1.18 -22.33 12.61
CA ARG A 317 -2.48 -22.97 12.80
C ARG A 317 -2.34 -24.49 12.69
N LEU A 318 -2.98 -25.22 13.59
CA LEU A 318 -3.16 -26.68 13.49
C LEU A 318 -4.62 -26.94 13.07
N ASP A 319 -4.80 -27.60 11.94
CA ASP A 319 -6.12 -27.95 11.42
C ASP A 319 -6.41 -29.44 11.57
N ASP A 320 -6.99 -29.79 12.70
CA ASP A 320 -7.46 -31.12 13.07
C ASP A 320 -8.96 -31.34 12.77
N SER A 321 -9.58 -30.45 11.98
CA SER A 321 -10.98 -30.57 11.57
C SER A 321 -11.25 -31.85 10.77
N ASP A 322 -12.55 -32.23 10.67
CA ASP A 322 -13.00 -33.42 9.95
C ASP A 322 -13.03 -33.29 8.42
N GLN A 323 -12.60 -32.13 7.88
CA GLN A 323 -12.55 -31.91 6.45
C GLN A 323 -11.50 -32.81 5.78
N SER A 324 -11.74 -33.16 4.51
CA SER A 324 -10.78 -33.96 3.75
C SER A 324 -9.47 -33.20 3.55
N PRO A 325 -8.32 -33.90 3.47
CA PRO A 325 -7.03 -33.22 3.20
C PRO A 325 -7.06 -32.36 1.94
N GLY A 326 -7.68 -32.82 0.86
CA GLY A 326 -7.80 -32.04 -0.39
C GLY A 326 -8.58 -30.73 -0.21
N PHE A 327 -9.64 -30.73 0.61
CA PHE A 327 -10.38 -29.52 0.95
C PHE A 327 -9.50 -28.54 1.73
N LYS A 328 -8.82 -29.01 2.79
CA LYS A 328 -7.90 -28.19 3.58
C LYS A 328 -6.78 -27.60 2.72
N PHE A 329 -6.18 -28.40 1.85
CA PHE A 329 -5.11 -27.93 0.97
C PHE A 329 -5.58 -26.78 0.07
N ASN A 330 -6.76 -26.95 -0.57
CA ASN A 330 -7.32 -25.92 -1.43
C ASN A 330 -7.73 -24.66 -0.64
N GLU A 331 -8.25 -24.81 0.57
CA GLU A 331 -8.60 -23.67 1.43
C GLU A 331 -7.37 -22.82 1.79
N TYR A 332 -6.29 -23.45 2.25
CA TYR A 332 -5.08 -22.74 2.66
C TYR A 332 -4.27 -22.22 1.46
N GLU A 333 -4.34 -22.89 0.31
CA GLU A 333 -3.80 -22.35 -0.95
C GLU A 333 -4.55 -21.09 -1.38
N LEU A 334 -5.89 -21.13 -1.34
CA LEU A 334 -6.73 -19.97 -1.65
C LEU A 334 -6.47 -18.79 -0.71
N LYS A 335 -6.30 -19.05 0.58
CA LYS A 335 -5.98 -18.04 1.61
C LYS A 335 -4.52 -17.57 1.57
N GLY A 336 -3.67 -18.17 0.75
CA GLY A 336 -2.29 -17.75 0.58
C GLY A 336 -1.39 -18.04 1.78
N VAL A 337 -1.69 -19.07 2.57
CA VAL A 337 -0.84 -19.46 3.71
C VAL A 337 0.54 -19.88 3.21
N PRO A 338 1.63 -19.22 3.63
CA PRO A 338 2.97 -19.39 3.06
C PRO A 338 3.48 -20.82 3.09
N VAL A 339 3.34 -21.52 4.21
CA VAL A 339 3.86 -22.88 4.38
C VAL A 339 2.80 -23.82 4.92
N ARG A 340 2.67 -24.97 4.31
CA ARG A 340 1.88 -26.10 4.79
C ARG A 340 2.80 -27.26 5.16
N LEU A 341 2.62 -27.80 6.37
CA LEU A 341 3.28 -29.02 6.83
C LEU A 341 2.24 -30.13 6.98
N GLU A 342 2.45 -31.24 6.32
CA GLU A 342 1.59 -32.42 6.32
C GLU A 342 2.27 -33.56 7.08
N LEU A 343 1.53 -34.24 7.97
CA LEU A 343 2.05 -35.40 8.71
C LEU A 343 1.01 -36.52 8.72
N GLY A 344 1.40 -37.65 8.15
CA GLY A 344 0.61 -38.87 8.12
C GLY A 344 1.34 -40.05 8.78
N PRO A 345 0.68 -41.24 8.88
CA PRO A 345 1.30 -42.42 9.50
C PRO A 345 2.64 -42.83 8.85
N ARG A 346 2.67 -42.82 7.51
CA ARG A 346 3.91 -43.19 6.77
C ARG A 346 5.05 -42.22 6.97
N ASP A 347 4.69 -40.94 7.08
CA ASP A 347 5.67 -39.86 7.30
C ASP A 347 6.25 -39.99 8.71
N LEU A 348 5.40 -40.25 9.70
CA LEU A 348 5.83 -40.48 11.09
C LEU A 348 6.72 -41.72 11.21
N ASP A 349 6.37 -42.83 10.55
CA ASP A 349 7.19 -44.06 10.53
C ASP A 349 8.58 -43.83 9.92
N ASN A 350 8.68 -42.91 8.96
CA ASN A 350 9.94 -42.49 8.33
C ASN A 350 10.66 -41.36 9.04
N ASN A 351 10.17 -40.92 10.20
CA ASN A 351 10.67 -39.73 10.96
C ASN A 351 10.72 -38.46 10.12
N GLN A 352 9.74 -38.22 9.25
CA GLN A 352 9.68 -37.05 8.38
C GLN A 352 8.30 -36.43 8.34
N ALA A 353 8.19 -35.21 7.82
CA ALA A 353 6.95 -34.53 7.42
C ALA A 353 7.08 -33.99 5.99
N LEU A 354 5.97 -33.71 5.33
CA LEU A 354 5.96 -33.12 4.00
C LEU A 354 5.66 -31.62 4.10
N MET A 355 6.62 -30.79 3.69
CA MET A 355 6.49 -29.34 3.63
C MET A 355 6.19 -28.88 2.20
N LYS A 356 5.27 -27.90 2.06
CA LYS A 356 4.92 -27.28 0.78
C LYS A 356 4.87 -25.77 0.94
N ALA A 357 5.64 -25.04 0.13
CA ALA A 357 5.54 -23.61 -0.01
C ALA A 357 4.39 -23.22 -0.95
N ARG A 358 3.72 -22.11 -0.64
CA ARG A 358 2.56 -21.60 -1.41
C ARG A 358 2.94 -21.04 -2.78
N ASP A 359 4.10 -20.43 -2.91
CA ASP A 359 4.57 -19.75 -4.11
C ASP A 359 5.20 -20.68 -5.17
N GLY A 360 5.03 -21.97 -5.03
CA GLY A 360 5.43 -22.96 -6.03
C GLY A 360 6.31 -24.11 -5.50
N GLY A 361 7.02 -24.78 -6.40
CA GLY A 361 7.87 -25.92 -6.10
C GLY A 361 7.12 -27.23 -5.82
N GLU A 362 7.86 -28.29 -5.57
CA GLU A 362 7.36 -29.60 -5.16
C GLU A 362 7.25 -29.68 -3.63
N LYS A 363 6.53 -30.70 -3.13
CA LYS A 363 6.57 -31.03 -1.71
C LYS A 363 7.96 -31.55 -1.34
N VAL A 364 8.49 -31.07 -0.23
CA VAL A 364 9.80 -31.46 0.29
C VAL A 364 9.62 -32.27 1.57
N ALA A 365 10.28 -33.43 1.65
CA ALA A 365 10.36 -34.20 2.88
C ALA A 365 11.38 -33.53 3.82
N VAL A 366 10.98 -33.27 5.06
CA VAL A 366 11.82 -32.69 6.11
C VAL A 366 11.85 -33.64 7.31
N GLU A 367 13.01 -33.81 7.93
CA GLU A 367 13.14 -34.60 9.16
C GLU A 367 12.32 -33.95 10.29
N LEU A 368 11.61 -34.74 11.08
CA LEU A 368 10.71 -34.23 12.13
C LEU A 368 11.44 -33.38 13.18
N ASN A 369 12.68 -33.72 13.49
CA ASN A 369 13.52 -32.95 14.43
C ASN A 369 14.07 -31.63 13.84
N GLU A 370 14.00 -31.47 12.52
CA GLU A 370 14.44 -30.28 11.79
C GLU A 370 13.27 -29.49 11.19
N ALA A 371 12.02 -29.97 11.39
CA ALA A 371 10.84 -29.39 10.75
C ALA A 371 10.66 -27.91 11.06
N VAL A 372 10.85 -27.50 12.32
CA VAL A 372 10.73 -26.09 12.74
C VAL A 372 11.83 -25.23 12.07
N ALA A 373 13.07 -25.66 12.09
CA ALA A 373 14.17 -24.94 11.46
C ALA A 373 13.98 -24.85 9.94
N SER A 374 13.51 -25.90 9.29
CA SER A 374 13.19 -25.91 7.86
C SER A 374 12.05 -24.96 7.50
N ILE A 375 11.00 -24.87 8.34
CA ILE A 375 9.92 -23.91 8.19
C ILE A 375 10.43 -22.47 8.33
N GLU A 376 11.22 -22.17 9.36
CA GLU A 376 11.81 -20.83 9.55
C GLU A 376 12.64 -20.41 8.33
N GLN A 377 13.47 -21.32 7.83
CA GLN A 377 14.29 -21.06 6.65
C GLN A 377 13.44 -20.84 5.40
N GLU A 378 12.38 -21.63 5.19
CA GLU A 378 11.49 -21.47 4.04
C GLU A 378 10.71 -20.15 4.09
N LEU A 379 10.20 -19.74 5.24
CA LEU A 379 9.53 -18.43 5.40
C LEU A 379 10.47 -17.28 5.02
N GLN A 380 11.73 -17.32 5.43
CA GLN A 380 12.72 -16.31 5.06
C GLN A 380 13.07 -16.34 3.57
N THR A 381 13.20 -17.53 3.01
CA THR A 381 13.54 -17.74 1.60
C THR A 381 12.39 -17.30 0.70
N MET A 382 11.15 -17.66 1.06
CA MET A 382 9.93 -17.25 0.33
C MET A 382 9.77 -15.73 0.32
N GLN A 383 10.01 -15.05 1.46
CA GLN A 383 9.94 -13.58 1.53
C GLN A 383 10.87 -12.92 0.50
N LYS A 384 12.11 -13.40 0.41
CA LYS A 384 13.10 -12.88 -0.55
C LYS A 384 12.74 -13.23 -1.99
N ARG A 385 12.30 -14.48 -2.22
CA ARG A 385 11.93 -14.97 -3.55
C ARG A 385 10.74 -14.19 -4.13
N LEU A 386 9.73 -13.85 -3.30
CA LEU A 386 8.60 -13.04 -3.73
C LEU A 386 9.02 -11.63 -4.14
N LEU A 387 9.92 -10.99 -3.38
CA LEU A 387 10.45 -9.67 -3.75
C LEU A 387 11.24 -9.74 -5.06
N GLU A 388 12.08 -10.75 -5.22
CA GLU A 388 12.90 -10.90 -6.43
C GLU A 388 12.05 -11.20 -7.67
N ASN A 389 11.06 -12.07 -7.55
CA ASN A 389 10.12 -12.36 -8.63
C ASN A 389 9.34 -11.09 -9.05
N ALA A 390 8.85 -10.30 -8.08
CA ALA A 390 8.17 -9.04 -8.35
C ALA A 390 9.11 -8.00 -8.99
N ARG A 391 10.38 -7.96 -8.57
CA ARG A 391 11.41 -7.09 -9.16
C ARG A 391 11.70 -7.48 -10.60
N THR A 392 11.90 -8.76 -10.87
CA THR A 392 12.11 -9.28 -12.22
C THR A 392 10.93 -8.92 -13.12
N PHE A 393 9.70 -9.16 -12.66
CA PHE A 393 8.51 -8.79 -13.43
C PHE A 393 8.44 -7.28 -13.73
N ARG A 394 8.70 -6.43 -12.73
CA ARG A 394 8.73 -4.98 -12.89
C ARG A 394 9.77 -4.56 -13.94
N ASP A 395 10.99 -5.09 -13.83
CA ASP A 395 12.10 -4.68 -14.68
C ASP A 395 11.90 -5.15 -16.13
N GLU A 396 11.36 -6.35 -16.35
CA GLU A 396 11.00 -6.87 -17.67
C GLU A 396 9.86 -6.07 -18.35
N ASN A 397 8.97 -5.46 -17.56
CA ASN A 397 7.85 -4.67 -18.04
C ASN A 397 8.08 -3.14 -17.89
N SER A 398 9.34 -2.72 -17.72
CA SER A 398 9.75 -1.31 -17.67
C SER A 398 10.60 -0.96 -18.89
N HIS A 399 10.04 -0.18 -19.81
CA HIS A 399 10.62 0.09 -21.12
C HIS A 399 11.30 1.45 -21.13
N THR A 400 12.56 1.47 -21.58
CA THR A 400 13.39 2.66 -21.65
C THR A 400 13.77 3.07 -23.08
N ASN A 401 13.21 2.40 -24.08
CA ASN A 401 13.55 2.57 -25.50
C ASN A 401 12.40 3.18 -26.33
N ILE A 402 11.43 3.83 -25.67
CA ILE A 402 10.28 4.50 -26.27
C ILE A 402 10.44 6.00 -26.03
N ASP A 403 10.71 6.77 -27.10
CA ASP A 403 11.08 8.17 -27.01
C ASP A 403 10.09 9.14 -27.66
N THR A 404 9.10 8.62 -28.39
CA THR A 404 8.05 9.40 -29.05
C THR A 404 6.63 8.89 -28.76
N LEU A 405 5.65 9.78 -28.88
CA LEU A 405 4.24 9.44 -28.68
C LEU A 405 3.74 8.38 -29.68
N ASP A 406 4.22 8.43 -30.92
CA ASP A 406 3.86 7.44 -31.94
C ASP A 406 4.42 6.05 -31.61
N GLU A 407 5.66 5.98 -31.12
CA GLU A 407 6.24 4.73 -30.64
C GLU A 407 5.46 4.18 -29.44
N LEU A 408 5.02 5.04 -28.49
CA LEU A 408 4.18 4.63 -27.37
C LEU A 408 2.83 4.08 -27.84
N LYS A 409 2.16 4.75 -28.77
CA LYS A 409 0.90 4.27 -29.34
C LYS A 409 1.07 2.90 -30.00
N LYS A 410 2.11 2.76 -30.82
CA LYS A 410 2.43 1.48 -31.45
C LYS A 410 2.73 0.38 -30.44
N HIS A 411 3.50 0.69 -29.39
CA HIS A 411 3.80 -0.26 -28.32
C HIS A 411 2.53 -0.74 -27.60
N ILE A 412 1.57 0.16 -27.36
CA ILE A 412 0.27 -0.18 -26.77
C ILE A 412 -0.54 -1.12 -27.70
N GLU A 413 -0.57 -0.83 -29.00
CA GLU A 413 -1.26 -1.65 -29.99
C GLU A 413 -0.62 -3.04 -30.13
N ASP A 414 0.70 -3.10 -30.21
CA ASP A 414 1.46 -4.35 -30.27
C ASP A 414 1.26 -5.20 -29.01
N SER A 415 1.26 -4.57 -27.84
CA SER A 415 1.00 -5.25 -26.57
C SER A 415 -0.41 -5.83 -26.49
N ALA A 416 -1.41 -5.07 -26.94
CA ALA A 416 -2.80 -5.55 -26.99
C ALA A 416 -2.97 -6.72 -27.96
N THR A 417 -2.28 -6.68 -29.11
CA THR A 417 -2.31 -7.76 -30.12
C THR A 417 -1.68 -9.05 -29.59
N ASN A 418 -0.64 -8.93 -28.79
CA ASN A 418 0.07 -10.07 -28.21
C ASN A 418 -0.48 -10.52 -26.85
N GLU A 419 -1.57 -9.91 -26.38
CA GLU A 419 -2.18 -10.18 -25.06
C GLU A 419 -1.21 -10.05 -23.88
N VAL A 420 -0.27 -9.09 -23.96
CA VAL A 420 0.68 -8.76 -22.89
C VAL A 420 0.42 -7.36 -22.34
N THR A 421 0.91 -7.09 -21.13
CA THR A 421 0.82 -5.74 -20.57
C THR A 421 1.73 -4.77 -21.34
N PRO A 422 1.30 -3.52 -21.61
CA PRO A 422 2.21 -2.51 -22.15
C PRO A 422 3.24 -2.01 -21.11
N GLY A 423 3.08 -2.37 -19.85
CA GLY A 423 4.02 -2.01 -18.80
C GLY A 423 4.18 -0.52 -18.56
N TRP A 424 5.35 -0.11 -18.11
CA TRP A 424 5.72 1.28 -17.82
C TRP A 424 6.75 1.79 -18.80
N ILE A 425 6.67 3.09 -19.09
CA ILE A 425 7.55 3.74 -20.07
C ILE A 425 8.35 4.84 -19.37
N LEU A 426 9.65 4.78 -19.45
CA LEU A 426 10.53 5.85 -19.02
C LEU A 426 10.81 6.77 -20.22
N ALA A 427 10.27 7.98 -20.19
CA ALA A 427 10.39 8.92 -21.30
C ALA A 427 10.70 10.34 -20.83
N GLY A 428 11.15 11.18 -21.77
CA GLY A 428 11.41 12.57 -21.51
C GLY A 428 10.15 13.42 -21.46
N TRP A 429 10.15 14.43 -20.61
CA TRP A 429 9.10 15.43 -20.49
C TRP A 429 9.70 16.85 -20.43
N CYS A 430 9.16 17.77 -21.22
CA CYS A 430 9.68 19.16 -21.32
C CYS A 430 9.28 20.04 -20.13
N GLY A 431 8.41 19.55 -19.22
CA GLY A 431 7.89 20.34 -18.10
C GLY A 431 6.65 21.17 -18.44
N ASP A 432 6.02 20.94 -19.59
CA ASP A 432 4.79 21.61 -20.01
C ASP A 432 3.59 20.69 -19.73
N ASP A 433 2.64 21.17 -18.93
CA ASP A 433 1.44 20.44 -18.55
C ASP A 433 0.59 20.03 -19.78
N ALA A 434 0.57 20.85 -20.84
CA ALA A 434 -0.13 20.50 -22.07
C ALA A 434 0.45 19.26 -22.77
N CYS A 435 1.76 19.03 -22.66
CA CYS A 435 2.38 17.82 -23.17
C CYS A 435 1.99 16.58 -22.33
N GLU A 436 1.93 16.72 -21.03
CA GLU A 436 1.48 15.66 -20.12
C GLU A 436 0.03 15.29 -20.36
N GLU A 437 -0.87 16.29 -20.45
CA GLU A 437 -2.30 16.09 -20.73
C GLU A 437 -2.51 15.42 -22.09
N HIS A 438 -1.78 15.85 -23.12
CA HIS A 438 -1.90 15.24 -24.46
C HIS A 438 -1.50 13.76 -24.47
N VAL A 439 -0.40 13.37 -23.80
CA VAL A 439 -0.03 11.95 -23.64
C VAL A 439 -1.14 11.17 -22.96
N LYS A 440 -1.68 11.72 -21.87
CA LYS A 440 -2.79 11.10 -21.11
C LYS A 440 -4.04 10.89 -21.97
N ASP A 441 -4.44 11.90 -22.73
CA ASP A 441 -5.65 11.84 -23.55
C ASP A 441 -5.54 10.81 -24.67
N GLU A 442 -4.40 10.75 -25.33
CA GLU A 442 -4.13 9.87 -26.46
C GLU A 442 -3.89 8.41 -26.05
N THR A 443 -3.33 8.15 -24.85
CA THR A 443 -2.85 6.82 -24.48
C THR A 443 -3.44 6.27 -23.18
N LYS A 444 -4.01 7.12 -22.35
CA LYS A 444 -4.40 6.85 -20.96
C LYS A 444 -3.22 6.54 -20.04
N PHE A 445 -1.99 6.83 -20.48
CA PHE A 445 -0.82 6.82 -19.63
C PHE A 445 -0.69 8.17 -18.92
N THR A 446 -0.49 8.16 -17.62
CA THR A 446 -0.25 9.35 -16.81
C THR A 446 1.18 9.33 -16.27
N THR A 447 1.71 10.48 -15.96
CA THR A 447 2.98 10.58 -15.24
C THR A 447 2.84 9.94 -13.86
N ARG A 448 3.82 9.09 -13.49
CA ARG A 448 3.83 8.49 -12.15
C ARG A 448 4.70 9.30 -11.22
N ASN A 449 5.97 9.38 -11.53
CA ASN A 449 6.91 10.29 -10.87
C ASN A 449 8.12 10.56 -11.75
N ILE A 450 8.88 11.59 -11.36
CA ILE A 450 10.23 11.88 -11.82
C ILE A 450 11.17 11.11 -10.89
N PRO A 451 11.73 9.97 -11.31
CA PRO A 451 12.52 9.12 -10.42
C PRO A 451 13.79 9.84 -9.95
N PHE A 452 14.19 9.60 -8.69
CA PHE A 452 15.43 10.18 -8.15
C PHE A 452 16.67 9.64 -8.85
N ASN A 453 16.61 8.36 -9.25
CA ASN A 453 17.71 7.66 -9.91
C ASN A 453 17.19 6.97 -11.18
N PRO A 454 16.95 7.69 -12.28
CA PRO A 454 16.49 7.07 -13.52
C PRO A 454 17.57 6.12 -14.08
N PRO A 455 17.21 4.95 -14.63
CA PRO A 455 18.17 4.03 -15.23
C PRO A 455 18.86 4.64 -16.47
N THR A 456 18.23 5.62 -17.10
CA THR A 456 18.78 6.42 -18.22
C THR A 456 18.11 7.78 -18.27
N GLU A 457 18.86 8.81 -18.64
CA GLU A 457 18.33 10.14 -18.87
C GLU A 457 17.74 10.28 -20.27
N LYS A 458 16.68 11.06 -20.40
CA LYS A 458 16.00 11.32 -21.66
C LYS A 458 16.20 12.76 -22.12
N SER A 459 16.63 12.94 -23.36
CA SER A 459 16.97 14.25 -23.91
C SER A 459 15.83 15.00 -24.59
N THR A 460 14.79 14.27 -25.04
CA THR A 460 13.66 14.82 -25.81
C THR A 460 12.32 14.48 -25.16
N CYS A 461 11.38 15.40 -25.23
CA CYS A 461 10.02 15.21 -24.74
C CYS A 461 9.27 14.21 -25.65
N ILE A 462 8.66 13.21 -25.03
CA ILE A 462 7.90 12.15 -25.72
C ILE A 462 6.78 12.72 -26.63
N ASN A 463 6.19 13.85 -26.25
CA ASN A 463 5.07 14.47 -26.98
C ASN A 463 5.54 15.44 -28.06
N CYS A 464 6.31 16.46 -27.70
CA CYS A 464 6.61 17.58 -28.62
C CYS A 464 8.00 17.50 -29.26
N GLY A 465 8.86 16.56 -28.89
CA GLY A 465 10.22 16.43 -29.40
C GLY A 465 11.20 17.52 -28.93
N ASN A 466 10.74 18.52 -28.18
CA ASN A 466 11.62 19.56 -27.60
C ASN A 466 12.54 18.97 -26.54
N LYS A 467 13.57 19.75 -26.15
CA LYS A 467 14.46 19.35 -25.07
C LYS A 467 13.70 18.97 -23.80
N SER A 468 13.95 17.79 -23.27
CA SER A 468 13.42 17.33 -22.00
C SER A 468 14.01 18.12 -20.83
N LYS A 469 13.20 18.43 -19.84
CA LYS A 469 13.64 18.91 -18.52
C LYS A 469 13.74 17.79 -17.50
N HIS A 470 12.91 16.76 -17.68
CA HIS A 470 12.79 15.65 -16.73
C HIS A 470 12.66 14.32 -17.48
N THR A 471 13.19 13.29 -16.87
CA THR A 471 12.90 11.89 -17.23
C THR A 471 11.81 11.39 -16.30
N VAL A 472 10.72 10.83 -16.84
CA VAL A 472 9.49 10.55 -16.09
C VAL A 472 9.00 9.13 -16.40
N TRP A 473 8.51 8.43 -15.39
CA TRP A 473 7.75 7.21 -15.58
C TRP A 473 6.31 7.52 -16.00
N PHE A 474 5.87 6.90 -17.09
CA PHE A 474 4.49 6.91 -17.57
C PHE A 474 3.89 5.53 -17.44
N ALA A 475 2.66 5.45 -16.95
CA ALA A 475 1.91 4.20 -16.85
C ALA A 475 0.40 4.45 -16.81
N ARG A 476 -0.40 3.43 -17.13
CA ARG A 476 -1.81 3.43 -16.74
C ARG A 476 -1.91 3.18 -15.24
N ALA A 477 -2.90 3.80 -14.57
CA ALA A 477 -3.08 3.67 -13.14
C ALA A 477 -4.50 3.20 -12.77
N TYR A 478 -4.63 2.69 -11.56
CA TYR A 478 -5.90 2.35 -10.92
C TYR A 478 -6.61 3.58 -10.34
#